data_f61837c37c6841bf5764bba0b25c71d0
#
_entry.id   f61837c37c6841bf5764bba0b25c71d0
#
_cell.length_a   1.000
_cell.length_b   1.000
_cell.length_c   1.000
_cell.angle_alpha   90.00
_cell.angle_beta   90.00
_cell.angle_gamma   90.00
#
_symmetry.space_group_name_H-M   'P 1'
#
loop_
_entity.id
_entity.type
_entity.pdbx_description
1 polymer ?
#
loop_
_entity_poly.entity_id
_entity_poly.type
_entity_poly.pdbx_seq_one_letter_code
_entity_poly.pdbx_strand_id
1 'polypeptide(L)'
;MNRKLKAVLGVSAALLSAQAMAAKITFYEGEGFRGRAFATTKQMGDFERAGFNDRASSVVVESGRWQVCDDARFQGRCVVLGRGSYDSLRGMGLEKRVSSVRTVSARGRYENEVAAPMATPNYAWRRRPEERVYEAKVTSVHAVVGPPEQRCWVEREQV
;
A
#
# COMPACT_ATOMS: atom_id res chain seq x y z
N MET A 1 11.92 71.50 -8.61
CA MET A 1 10.80 70.52 -8.73
C MET A 1 11.37 69.08 -8.77
N ASN A 2 11.47 68.44 -7.64
CA ASN A 2 12.06 67.10 -7.53
C ASN A 2 10.94 66.08 -7.27
N ARG A 3 10.55 65.29 -8.29
CA ARG A 3 9.64 64.15 -8.16
C ARG A 3 10.44 62.93 -7.71
N LYS A 4 10.30 62.57 -6.45
CA LYS A 4 10.83 61.31 -5.91
C LYS A 4 9.93 60.17 -6.35
N LEU A 5 10.45 59.29 -7.23
CA LEU A 5 9.81 58.02 -7.68
C LEU A 5 9.99 57.02 -6.57
N LYS A 6 8.89 56.65 -5.89
CA LYS A 6 8.86 55.54 -4.91
C LYS A 6 8.66 54.22 -5.67
N ALA A 7 9.70 53.42 -5.75
CA ALA A 7 9.60 52.03 -6.23
C ALA A 7 8.93 51.17 -5.15
N VAL A 8 7.77 50.64 -5.46
CA VAL A 8 7.08 49.63 -4.63
C VAL A 8 7.57 48.26 -5.07
N LEU A 9 8.42 47.65 -4.27
CA LEU A 9 8.80 46.25 -4.43
C LEU A 9 7.61 45.35 -3.96
N GLY A 10 6.89 44.81 -4.91
CA GLY A 10 5.88 43.76 -4.64
C GLY A 10 6.56 42.44 -4.35
N VAL A 11 6.50 41.99 -3.08
CA VAL A 11 6.91 40.66 -2.69
C VAL A 11 5.78 39.71 -3.01
N SER A 12 5.89 38.98 -4.13
CA SER A 12 4.98 37.90 -4.48
C SER A 12 5.32 36.67 -3.61
N ALA A 13 4.56 36.48 -2.53
CA ALA A 13 4.62 35.24 -1.74
C ALA A 13 3.98 34.11 -2.54
N ALA A 14 4.79 33.24 -3.12
CA ALA A 14 4.34 31.99 -3.73
C ALA A 14 3.87 31.05 -2.63
N LEU A 15 2.55 30.91 -2.44
CA LEU A 15 1.94 29.91 -1.59
C LEU A 15 2.16 28.54 -2.22
N LEU A 16 3.17 27.80 -1.77
CA LEU A 16 3.31 26.38 -2.04
C LEU A 16 2.18 25.65 -1.30
N SER A 17 1.08 25.41 -1.99
CA SER A 17 0.02 24.54 -1.52
C SER A 17 0.55 23.11 -1.47
N ALA A 18 1.00 22.63 -0.32
CA ALA A 18 1.21 21.22 -0.08
C ALA A 18 -0.15 20.52 -0.22
N GLN A 19 -0.40 19.91 -1.35
CA GLN A 19 -1.59 19.07 -1.52
C GLN A 19 -1.41 17.84 -0.64
N ALA A 20 -2.06 17.84 0.52
CA ALA A 20 -2.18 16.64 1.34
C ALA A 20 -2.92 15.60 0.50
N MET A 21 -2.22 14.57 0.06
CA MET A 21 -2.86 13.47 -0.66
C MET A 21 -3.87 12.83 0.28
N ALA A 22 -5.15 12.95 -0.06
CA ALA A 22 -6.23 12.33 0.70
C ALA A 22 -5.97 10.81 0.80
N ALA A 23 -6.17 10.26 2.00
CA ALA A 23 -6.08 8.82 2.18
C ALA A 23 -7.07 8.12 1.27
N LYS A 24 -6.65 7.04 0.59
CA LYS A 24 -7.48 6.29 -0.36
C LYS A 24 -7.27 4.79 -0.18
N ILE A 25 -8.39 4.06 -0.20
CA ILE A 25 -8.44 2.60 -0.12
C ILE A 25 -9.47 2.07 -1.11
N THR A 26 -9.15 0.95 -1.77
CA THR A 26 -10.03 0.29 -2.76
C THR A 26 -10.19 -1.19 -2.39
N PHE A 27 -11.41 -1.64 -2.19
CA PHE A 27 -11.80 -3.02 -1.92
C PHE A 27 -12.28 -3.72 -3.18
N TYR A 28 -12.05 -5.03 -3.31
CA TYR A 28 -12.47 -5.87 -4.43
C TYR A 28 -13.21 -7.11 -3.95
N GLU A 29 -14.24 -7.54 -4.68
CA GLU A 29 -15.06 -8.71 -4.32
C GLU A 29 -14.30 -10.04 -4.43
N GLY A 30 -13.31 -10.13 -5.31
CA GLY A 30 -12.49 -11.31 -5.53
C GLY A 30 -11.07 -11.15 -4.98
N GLU A 31 -10.42 -12.27 -4.68
CA GLU A 31 -8.99 -12.30 -4.41
C GLU A 31 -8.18 -11.87 -5.64
N GLY A 32 -6.96 -11.36 -5.43
CA GLY A 32 -6.11 -10.87 -6.52
C GLY A 32 -6.68 -9.67 -7.27
N PHE A 33 -7.43 -8.81 -6.56
CA PHE A 33 -7.96 -7.53 -7.08
C PHE A 33 -8.95 -7.70 -8.23
N ARG A 34 -9.77 -8.75 -8.19
CA ARG A 34 -10.74 -9.09 -9.23
C ARG A 34 -12.18 -8.77 -8.80
N GLY A 35 -13.04 -8.71 -9.80
CA GLY A 35 -14.47 -8.47 -9.60
C GLY A 35 -14.79 -6.99 -9.41
N ARG A 36 -15.96 -6.72 -8.83
CA ARG A 36 -16.44 -5.37 -8.56
C ARG A 36 -15.53 -4.70 -7.52
N ALA A 37 -15.21 -3.42 -7.74
CA ALA A 37 -14.42 -2.62 -6.84
C ALA A 37 -15.24 -1.52 -6.16
N PHE A 38 -14.87 -1.22 -4.91
CA PHE A 38 -15.40 -0.11 -4.12
C PHE A 38 -14.24 0.70 -3.54
N ALA A 39 -14.14 1.97 -3.93
CA ALA A 39 -13.10 2.88 -3.46
C ALA A 39 -13.68 3.97 -2.55
N THR A 40 -12.94 4.32 -1.49
CA THR A 40 -13.30 5.44 -0.63
C THR A 40 -12.08 6.24 -0.19
N THR A 41 -12.30 7.53 0.01
CA THR A 41 -11.34 8.46 0.63
C THR A 41 -11.79 8.93 2.01
N LYS A 42 -12.99 8.48 2.43
CA LYS A 42 -13.61 8.86 3.70
C LYS A 42 -13.87 7.62 4.55
N GLN A 43 -13.91 7.81 5.85
CA GLN A 43 -14.37 6.74 6.74
C GLN A 43 -15.82 6.34 6.39
N MET A 44 -16.09 5.05 6.50
CA MET A 44 -17.41 4.48 6.29
C MET A 44 -17.72 3.51 7.43
N GLY A 45 -18.69 3.88 8.25
CA GLY A 45 -19.10 3.10 9.40
C GLY A 45 -20.06 1.95 9.06
N ASP A 46 -20.51 1.86 7.82
CA ASP A 46 -21.47 0.84 7.39
C ASP A 46 -21.38 0.67 5.86
N PHE A 47 -20.90 -0.49 5.43
CA PHE A 47 -20.76 -0.84 4.01
C PHE A 47 -22.07 -1.24 3.34
N GLU A 48 -23.14 -1.53 4.11
CA GLU A 48 -24.46 -1.77 3.53
C GLU A 48 -24.93 -0.58 2.72
N ARG A 49 -24.68 0.64 3.20
CA ARG A 49 -25.04 1.89 2.50
C ARG A 49 -24.37 2.05 1.14
N ALA A 50 -23.26 1.36 0.91
CA ALA A 50 -22.56 1.32 -0.37
C ALA A 50 -22.92 0.08 -1.20
N GLY A 51 -23.73 -0.83 -0.66
CA GLY A 51 -24.03 -2.12 -1.28
C GLY A 51 -22.79 -3.00 -1.44
N PHE A 52 -21.81 -2.88 -0.50
CA PHE A 52 -20.55 -3.60 -0.54
C PHE A 52 -20.27 -4.38 0.76
N ASN A 53 -21.26 -4.47 1.68
CA ASN A 53 -21.12 -5.21 2.92
C ASN A 53 -20.81 -6.69 2.66
N ASP A 54 -19.86 -7.25 3.40
CA ASP A 54 -19.46 -8.67 3.36
C ASP A 54 -19.05 -9.19 1.97
N ARG A 55 -18.50 -8.30 1.12
CA ARG A 55 -18.12 -8.64 -0.24
C ARG A 55 -16.61 -8.62 -0.49
N ALA A 56 -15.85 -7.88 0.31
CA ALA A 56 -14.43 -7.70 0.08
C ALA A 56 -13.62 -8.97 0.31
N SER A 57 -12.79 -9.36 -0.67
CA SER A 57 -11.83 -10.46 -0.57
C SER A 57 -10.38 -10.00 -0.76
N SER A 58 -10.15 -8.84 -1.37
CA SER A 58 -8.83 -8.20 -1.48
C SER A 58 -8.95 -6.69 -1.39
N VAL A 59 -7.83 -6.01 -1.11
CA VAL A 59 -7.82 -4.56 -0.90
C VAL A 59 -6.49 -3.94 -1.32
N VAL A 60 -6.56 -2.74 -1.87
CA VAL A 60 -5.41 -1.86 -2.15
C VAL A 60 -5.52 -0.61 -1.31
N VAL A 61 -4.50 -0.33 -0.50
CA VAL A 61 -4.33 0.93 0.20
C VAL A 61 -3.38 1.80 -0.61
N GLU A 62 -3.92 2.75 -1.35
CA GLU A 62 -3.13 3.64 -2.20
C GLU A 62 -2.42 4.70 -1.37
N SER A 63 -3.07 5.18 -0.30
CA SER A 63 -2.51 6.18 0.60
C SER A 63 -3.15 6.16 1.98
N GLY A 64 -2.40 6.60 2.99
CA GLY A 64 -2.82 6.62 4.38
C GLY A 64 -2.68 5.28 5.07
N ARG A 65 -3.24 5.20 6.28
CA ARG A 65 -3.39 3.97 7.07
C ARG A 65 -4.85 3.82 7.44
N TRP A 66 -5.36 2.61 7.33
CA TRP A 66 -6.77 2.33 7.45
C TRP A 66 -7.02 1.21 8.44
N GLN A 67 -7.97 1.41 9.34
CA GLN A 67 -8.54 0.35 10.15
C GLN A 67 -9.75 -0.22 9.42
N VAL A 68 -9.74 -1.53 9.17
CA VAL A 68 -10.77 -2.29 8.47
C VAL A 68 -11.37 -3.28 9.46
N CYS A 69 -12.68 -3.30 9.61
CA CYS A 69 -13.39 -4.10 10.61
C CYS A 69 -14.49 -4.96 9.97
N ASP A 70 -14.76 -6.12 10.60
CA ASP A 70 -15.80 -7.04 10.14
C ASP A 70 -17.21 -6.64 10.59
N ASP A 71 -17.36 -5.81 11.62
CA ASP A 71 -18.65 -5.27 12.02
C ASP A 71 -18.79 -3.78 11.66
N ALA A 72 -20.04 -3.33 11.54
CA ALA A 72 -20.35 -1.93 11.38
C ALA A 72 -19.86 -1.09 12.58
N ARG A 73 -19.74 0.23 12.39
CA ARG A 73 -19.32 1.20 13.40
C ARG A 73 -17.93 0.93 14.00
N PHE A 74 -17.03 0.31 13.20
CA PHE A 74 -15.65 0.03 13.58
C PHE A 74 -15.52 -0.92 14.78
N GLN A 75 -16.44 -1.89 14.85
CA GLN A 75 -16.49 -2.92 15.88
C GLN A 75 -16.01 -4.28 15.35
N GLY A 76 -16.02 -5.28 16.24
CA GLY A 76 -15.62 -6.64 15.91
C GLY A 76 -14.10 -6.80 15.73
N ARG A 77 -13.73 -7.70 14.84
CA ARG A 77 -12.33 -7.89 14.46
C ARG A 77 -11.90 -6.78 13.52
N CYS A 78 -10.91 -6.04 13.96
CA CYS A 78 -10.32 -4.97 13.15
C CYS A 78 -8.85 -5.24 12.89
N VAL A 79 -8.36 -4.89 11.72
CA VAL A 79 -6.93 -4.85 11.39
C VAL A 79 -6.56 -3.45 10.89
N VAL A 80 -5.31 -3.06 11.07
CA VAL A 80 -4.79 -1.81 10.52
C VAL A 80 -3.92 -2.15 9.31
N LEU A 81 -4.25 -1.57 8.17
CA LEU A 81 -3.54 -1.75 6.91
C LEU A 81 -2.79 -0.46 6.56
N GLY A 82 -1.50 -0.60 6.32
CA GLY A 82 -0.67 0.45 5.73
C GLY A 82 -0.78 0.48 4.21
N ARG A 83 -0.09 1.43 3.57
CA ARG A 83 0.00 1.48 2.10
C ARG A 83 0.52 0.17 1.54
N GLY A 84 -0.20 -0.43 0.61
CA GLY A 84 0.15 -1.71 -0.01
C GLY A 84 -1.02 -2.38 -0.71
N SER A 85 -0.73 -3.50 -1.35
CA SER A 85 -1.70 -4.33 -2.04
C SER A 85 -1.82 -5.67 -1.32
N TYR A 86 -3.01 -5.98 -0.83
CA TYR A 86 -3.33 -7.19 -0.06
C TYR A 86 -4.25 -8.04 -0.93
N ASP A 87 -3.68 -9.04 -1.59
CA ASP A 87 -4.33 -9.89 -2.59
C ASP A 87 -5.38 -10.83 -2.00
N SER A 88 -5.33 -11.08 -0.69
CA SER A 88 -6.32 -11.86 0.05
C SER A 88 -6.52 -11.31 1.46
N LEU A 89 -7.77 -11.17 1.88
CA LEU A 89 -8.17 -10.81 3.25
C LEU A 89 -8.39 -12.06 4.13
N ARG A 90 -8.25 -13.27 3.58
CA ARG A 90 -8.50 -14.54 4.27
C ARG A 90 -7.61 -14.75 5.48
N GLY A 91 -6.30 -14.53 5.33
CA GLY A 91 -5.33 -14.66 6.43
C GLY A 91 -5.58 -13.71 7.61
N MET A 92 -6.32 -12.62 7.37
CA MET A 92 -6.72 -11.64 8.39
C MET A 92 -8.09 -11.95 9.00
N GLY A 93 -8.82 -12.96 8.48
CA GLY A 93 -10.18 -13.32 8.90
C GLY A 93 -11.23 -12.30 8.46
N LEU A 94 -10.94 -11.48 7.46
CA LEU A 94 -11.83 -10.42 6.94
C LEU A 94 -12.40 -10.73 5.54
N GLU A 95 -12.07 -11.88 4.96
CA GLU A 95 -12.61 -12.26 3.66
C GLU A 95 -14.13 -12.32 3.71
N LYS A 96 -14.78 -11.56 2.83
CA LYS A 96 -16.25 -11.42 2.74
C LYS A 96 -16.92 -11.11 4.08
N ARG A 97 -16.26 -10.28 4.89
CA ARG A 97 -16.76 -9.89 6.22
C ARG A 97 -16.58 -8.40 6.52
N VAL A 98 -15.96 -7.65 5.61
CA VAL A 98 -15.70 -6.23 5.84
C VAL A 98 -17.00 -5.44 5.85
N SER A 99 -17.29 -4.76 6.96
CA SER A 99 -18.49 -3.95 7.16
C SER A 99 -18.20 -2.49 7.48
N SER A 100 -16.98 -2.13 7.90
CA SER A 100 -16.63 -0.73 8.14
C SER A 100 -15.14 -0.45 7.96
N VAL A 101 -14.80 0.82 7.67
CA VAL A 101 -13.43 1.28 7.48
C VAL A 101 -13.26 2.73 7.94
N ARG A 102 -12.13 3.04 8.57
CA ARG A 102 -11.75 4.43 8.90
C ARG A 102 -10.26 4.65 8.76
N THR A 103 -9.86 5.90 8.54
CA THR A 103 -8.45 6.29 8.61
C THR A 103 -7.96 6.31 10.04
N VAL A 104 -6.69 5.97 10.24
CA VAL A 104 -6.02 6.01 11.54
C VAL A 104 -4.72 6.80 11.46
N SER A 105 -4.20 7.22 12.60
CA SER A 105 -2.99 8.04 12.66
C SER A 105 -1.79 7.32 12.03
N ALA A 106 -1.02 8.02 11.20
CA ALA A 106 0.22 7.51 10.62
C ALA A 106 1.30 7.23 11.68
N ARG A 107 1.24 7.90 12.83
CA ARG A 107 2.20 7.76 13.93
C ARG A 107 1.72 6.84 15.05
N GLY A 108 0.46 6.36 14.99
CA GLY A 108 -0.09 5.44 15.98
C GLY A 108 0.60 4.08 15.93
N ARG A 109 0.75 3.43 17.10
CA ARG A 109 1.10 2.01 17.16
C ARG A 109 -0.19 1.22 17.32
N TYR A 110 -0.36 0.18 16.51
CA TYR A 110 -1.54 -0.66 16.52
C TYR A 110 -1.10 -2.12 16.63
N GLU A 111 -1.57 -2.83 17.64
CA GLU A 111 -1.24 -4.24 17.90
C GLU A 111 -1.69 -5.17 16.77
N ASN A 112 -2.74 -4.79 16.07
CA ASN A 112 -3.35 -5.51 14.96
C ASN A 112 -2.95 -4.95 13.59
N GLU A 113 -1.80 -4.31 13.49
CA GLU A 113 -1.27 -3.83 12.21
C GLU A 113 -0.71 -4.99 11.41
N VAL A 114 -1.22 -5.14 10.18
CA VAL A 114 -0.72 -6.11 9.22
C VAL A 114 0.31 -5.44 8.32
N ALA A 115 1.53 -5.99 8.29
CA ALA A 115 2.55 -5.51 7.39
C ALA A 115 2.09 -5.65 5.93
N ALA A 116 2.29 -4.59 5.14
CA ALA A 116 2.02 -4.67 3.71
C ALA A 116 2.85 -5.82 3.12
N PRO A 117 2.25 -6.68 2.27
CA PRO A 117 3.00 -7.67 1.53
C PRO A 117 4.15 -6.97 0.79
N MET A 118 5.36 -7.48 0.95
CA MET A 118 6.47 -6.98 0.16
C MET A 118 6.11 -7.21 -1.31
N ALA A 119 6.14 -6.14 -2.10
CA ALA A 119 6.01 -6.30 -3.54
C ALA A 119 7.05 -7.33 -3.98
N THR A 120 6.60 -8.46 -4.50
CA THR A 120 7.51 -9.40 -5.14
C THR A 120 8.23 -8.60 -6.22
N PRO A 121 9.57 -8.58 -6.20
CA PRO A 121 10.30 -7.86 -7.23
C PRO A 121 9.82 -8.37 -8.57
N ASN A 122 9.13 -7.53 -9.32
CA ASN A 122 8.75 -7.88 -10.68
C ASN A 122 10.01 -7.76 -11.52
N TYR A 123 10.78 -8.84 -11.54
CA TYR A 123 11.89 -9.00 -12.45
C TYR A 123 11.31 -9.18 -13.86
N ALA A 124 10.77 -8.11 -14.42
CA ALA A 124 10.53 -8.03 -15.84
C ALA A 124 11.91 -8.03 -16.50
N TRP A 125 12.45 -9.22 -16.72
CA TRP A 125 13.66 -9.42 -17.49
C TRP A 125 13.40 -8.90 -18.90
N ARG A 126 13.83 -7.67 -19.15
CA ARG A 126 13.98 -7.20 -20.53
C ARG A 126 15.14 -7.99 -21.12
N ARG A 127 14.81 -9.08 -21.82
CA ARG A 127 15.80 -9.83 -22.60
C ARG A 127 16.46 -8.85 -23.57
N ARG A 128 17.77 -8.70 -23.47
CA ARG A 128 18.54 -8.08 -24.54
C ARG A 128 18.54 -9.07 -25.70
N PRO A 129 18.43 -8.63 -26.98
CA PRO A 129 18.33 -9.52 -28.13
C PRO A 129 19.48 -10.55 -28.25
N GLU A 130 20.60 -10.29 -27.57
CA GLU A 130 21.83 -11.11 -27.63
C GLU A 130 22.03 -11.97 -26.35
N GLU A 131 21.09 -11.95 -25.41
CA GLU A 131 21.23 -12.67 -24.15
C GLU A 131 20.81 -14.14 -24.32
N ARG A 132 21.78 -15.06 -24.16
CA ARG A 132 21.52 -16.51 -24.14
C ARG A 132 21.06 -16.92 -22.76
N VAL A 133 19.89 -17.53 -22.65
CA VAL A 133 19.37 -18.09 -21.41
C VAL A 133 19.78 -19.55 -21.31
N TYR A 134 20.43 -19.92 -20.21
CA TYR A 134 20.79 -21.30 -19.90
C TYR A 134 19.93 -21.76 -18.72
N GLU A 135 19.33 -22.94 -18.84
CA GLU A 135 18.73 -23.63 -17.70
C GLU A 135 19.83 -24.37 -16.92
N ALA A 136 20.00 -24.05 -15.64
CA ALA A 136 20.90 -24.74 -14.76
C ALA A 136 20.10 -25.44 -13.67
N LYS A 137 20.39 -26.74 -13.43
CA LYS A 137 19.80 -27.50 -12.33
C LYS A 137 20.49 -27.11 -11.01
N VAL A 138 19.72 -26.49 -10.11
CA VAL A 138 20.23 -26.20 -8.75
C VAL A 138 20.27 -27.50 -7.96
N THR A 139 21.45 -27.97 -7.60
CA THR A 139 21.68 -29.24 -6.87
C THR A 139 21.73 -29.04 -5.35
N SER A 140 22.08 -27.85 -4.88
CA SER A 140 22.04 -27.52 -3.45
C SER A 140 21.86 -26.02 -3.22
N VAL A 141 21.21 -25.65 -2.13
CA VAL A 141 21.04 -24.27 -1.69
C VAL A 141 21.49 -24.20 -0.23
N HIS A 142 22.47 -23.36 0.05
CA HIS A 142 22.90 -23.07 1.41
C HIS A 142 22.52 -21.64 1.78
N ALA A 143 21.83 -21.47 2.90
CA ALA A 143 21.57 -20.14 3.44
C ALA A 143 22.85 -19.64 4.15
N VAL A 144 23.42 -18.55 3.65
CA VAL A 144 24.51 -17.85 4.34
C VAL A 144 23.88 -16.77 5.21
N VAL A 145 23.85 -16.99 6.52
CA VAL A 145 23.36 -16.02 7.49
C VAL A 145 24.58 -15.21 7.97
N GLY A 146 24.70 -13.99 7.46
CA GLY A 146 25.69 -13.03 7.93
C GLY A 146 25.19 -12.23 9.15
N PRO A 147 26.05 -11.49 9.85
CA PRO A 147 25.62 -10.54 10.86
C PRO A 147 24.66 -9.50 10.26
N PRO A 148 23.74 -8.93 11.06
CA PRO A 148 22.58 -8.17 10.56
C PRO A 148 22.88 -6.90 9.74
N GLU A 149 24.13 -6.51 9.63
CA GLU A 149 24.57 -5.33 8.87
C GLU A 149 25.24 -5.64 7.52
N GLN A 150 25.35 -6.92 7.14
CA GLN A 150 25.99 -7.28 5.88
C GLN A 150 24.97 -7.50 4.76
N ARG A 151 25.21 -6.84 3.62
CA ARG A 151 24.42 -7.02 2.40
C ARG A 151 24.66 -8.42 1.84
N CYS A 152 23.60 -9.19 1.62
CA CYS A 152 23.70 -10.47 0.94
C CYS A 152 23.93 -10.24 -0.56
N TRP A 153 24.97 -10.83 -1.14
CA TRP A 153 25.19 -10.94 -2.57
C TRP A 153 25.22 -12.41 -2.98
N VAL A 154 24.83 -12.67 -4.20
CA VAL A 154 24.90 -14.00 -4.79
C VAL A 154 26.21 -14.09 -5.57
N GLU A 155 27.16 -14.87 -5.11
CA GLU A 155 28.36 -15.19 -5.86
C GLU A 155 28.05 -16.31 -6.85
N ARG A 156 28.31 -16.06 -8.13
CA ARG A 156 28.17 -17.09 -9.18
C ARG A 156 29.52 -17.72 -9.39
N GLU A 157 29.65 -18.97 -8.98
CA GLU A 157 30.78 -19.78 -9.35
C GLU A 157 30.68 -20.15 -10.84
N GLN A 158 31.67 -19.76 -11.62
CA GLN A 158 31.78 -20.16 -13.02
C GLN A 158 32.44 -21.55 -13.06
N VAL A 159 31.72 -22.52 -13.58
CA VAL A 159 32.24 -23.85 -13.92
C VAL A 159 32.76 -23.80 -15.36
#